data_274efae422f3b84310bdaa4306a26844
#
_entry.id   274efae422f3b84310bdaa4306a26844
#
_cell.length_a   1.000
_cell.length_b   1.000
_cell.length_c   1.000
_cell.angle_alpha   90.00
_cell.angle_beta   90.00
_cell.angle_gamma   90.00
#
_symmetry.space_group_name_H-M   'P 1'
#
loop_
_entity.id
_entity.type
_entity.pdbx_description
1 polymer ?
#
loop_
_entity_poly.entity_id
_entity_poly.type
_entity_poly.pdbx_seq_one_letter_code
_entity_poly.pdbx_strand_id
1 'polypeptide(L)'
;MLDYCPVIYTDELLYSMLGRLKCHRGVISPKVLLDDAFGDRNVRAGAFLQAGLERLAANIPASLGFTAQRLALETTLLPYLTAYEPKEVRNWALLSLTEGKGSANAVHARIGLVASNVRLPSVLRYCLACRAKMLRDPGELYWRRDHQLPGILVCPIHGRPLADSKINPAQVAPNEFIFADEENCPSNSMQPAWANRPEVVELLRKIAEGSAALLAQPPAARSLETWGTEIRLALRARGLARGTAKINQGALRDAYLTLYNPILDILPDARPGDWLEAIARKHRKAFAPLHHILIRLLIESLPLANAGSQFGPGPWSCRNPLAEHYDQPVITDCKLHREGDKAIGVFRCSCGYEFSTAPESRGRAKILNLSPKFQTRLRELVSSGSSLRGAARELHVDPNTVLRYVALLELETPWKLRPERVKLPSIDREAMRAAWTFGYASSPNLTRQKLRRRNPAVYAWLYRNDRDWLDRQLPAASRHAPNKPLLDWWAIDLEMAQTLRHRAAQLRTFIPPQQITRLALERALGQPGWLEKRVRKLPRCAAVLSEVVESVEEFQCRRVIWAAEELLKQELPIQVWRLRRLAGLPVQCTKKVERLLIETANQIRPALDDHSASALPVTARL
;
A
#
# COMPACT_ATOMS: atom_id res chain seq x y z
N MET A 1 -20.48 -31.42 16.89
CA MET A 1 -19.15 -31.98 16.58
C MET A 1 -19.25 -32.65 15.21
N LEU A 2 -18.29 -32.43 14.34
CA LEU A 2 -18.26 -33.07 13.02
C LEU A 2 -17.86 -34.56 13.17
N ASP A 3 -18.63 -35.43 12.58
CA ASP A 3 -18.33 -36.87 12.60
C ASP A 3 -17.14 -37.23 11.70
N TYR A 4 -16.87 -36.38 10.72
CA TYR A 4 -15.79 -36.48 9.76
C TYR A 4 -15.20 -35.11 9.45
N CYS A 5 -13.87 -35.03 9.31
CA CYS A 5 -13.15 -33.87 8.80
C CYS A 5 -12.02 -34.37 7.89
N PRO A 6 -11.91 -33.88 6.66
CA PRO A 6 -10.83 -34.27 5.77
C PRO A 6 -9.48 -33.81 6.31
N VAL A 7 -8.42 -34.57 5.99
CA VAL A 7 -7.05 -34.16 6.30
C VAL A 7 -6.76 -32.82 5.60
N ILE A 8 -6.21 -31.87 6.32
CA ILE A 8 -5.74 -30.61 5.74
C ILE A 8 -4.38 -30.86 5.07
N TYR A 9 -4.30 -30.58 3.78
CA TYR A 9 -3.08 -30.76 3.01
C TYR A 9 -2.09 -29.62 3.26
N THR A 10 -0.83 -29.89 2.95
CA THR A 10 0.23 -28.89 3.09
C THR A 10 -0.10 -27.62 2.30
N ASP A 11 -0.14 -26.50 3.01
CA ASP A 11 -0.45 -25.18 2.44
C ASP A 11 -1.86 -25.07 1.83
N GLU A 12 -2.81 -25.82 2.32
CA GLU A 12 -4.21 -25.75 1.90
C GLU A 12 -4.92 -24.57 2.55
N LEU A 13 -5.76 -23.87 1.78
CA LEU A 13 -6.71 -22.89 2.32
C LEU A 13 -7.80 -23.55 3.14
N LEU A 14 -8.21 -22.93 4.26
CA LEU A 14 -9.38 -23.38 5.02
C LEU A 14 -10.64 -23.41 4.17
N TYR A 15 -10.79 -22.44 3.27
CA TYR A 15 -11.86 -22.40 2.28
C TYR A 15 -11.95 -23.67 1.44
N SER A 16 -10.79 -24.20 1.04
CA SER A 16 -10.66 -25.46 0.30
C SER A 16 -11.09 -26.65 1.15
N MET A 17 -10.55 -26.76 2.36
CA MET A 17 -10.86 -27.85 3.28
C MET A 17 -12.36 -27.94 3.58
N LEU A 18 -13.01 -26.79 3.83
CA LEU A 18 -14.46 -26.75 4.09
C LEU A 18 -15.27 -27.11 2.83
N GLY A 19 -14.80 -26.72 1.65
CA GLY A 19 -15.40 -27.15 0.38
C GLY A 19 -15.31 -28.66 0.16
N ARG A 20 -14.13 -29.26 0.46
CA ARG A 20 -13.92 -30.71 0.41
C ARG A 20 -14.77 -31.45 1.46
N LEU A 21 -14.84 -30.92 2.67
CA LEU A 21 -15.70 -31.46 3.73
C LEU A 21 -17.16 -31.55 3.27
N LYS A 22 -17.65 -30.45 2.65
CA LYS A 22 -19.00 -30.43 2.07
C LYS A 22 -19.21 -31.52 1.01
N CYS A 23 -18.24 -31.66 0.10
CA CYS A 23 -18.27 -32.66 -0.97
C CYS A 23 -18.23 -34.10 -0.42
N HIS A 24 -17.28 -34.41 0.47
CA HIS A 24 -17.11 -35.74 1.04
C HIS A 24 -18.33 -36.21 1.84
N ARG A 25 -19.01 -35.28 2.52
CA ARG A 25 -20.22 -35.58 3.27
C ARG A 25 -21.49 -35.58 2.42
N GLY A 26 -21.40 -35.27 1.13
CA GLY A 26 -22.57 -35.17 0.25
C GLY A 26 -23.57 -34.09 0.66
N VAL A 27 -23.10 -33.03 1.39
CA VAL A 27 -23.97 -31.98 1.88
C VAL A 27 -24.27 -31.01 0.73
N ILE A 28 -25.54 -30.92 0.34
CA ILE A 28 -25.99 -30.03 -0.75
C ILE A 28 -26.11 -28.60 -0.26
N SER A 29 -26.73 -28.39 0.90
CA SER A 29 -27.00 -27.06 1.42
C SER A 29 -25.79 -26.47 2.14
N PRO A 30 -25.27 -25.32 1.70
CA PRO A 30 -24.18 -24.63 2.41
C PRO A 30 -24.49 -24.32 3.87
N LYS A 31 -25.77 -24.02 4.16
CA LYS A 31 -26.23 -23.67 5.52
C LYS A 31 -26.14 -24.85 6.49
N VAL A 32 -26.33 -26.08 6.01
CA VAL A 32 -26.17 -27.30 6.84
C VAL A 32 -24.70 -27.46 7.20
N LEU A 33 -23.79 -27.27 6.24
CA LEU A 33 -22.35 -27.28 6.53
C LEU A 33 -21.97 -26.24 7.58
N LEU A 34 -22.52 -25.02 7.47
CA LEU A 34 -22.23 -23.94 8.40
C LEU A 34 -22.78 -24.21 9.82
N ASP A 35 -23.99 -24.75 9.93
CA ASP A 35 -24.55 -25.19 11.21
C ASP A 35 -23.67 -26.27 11.86
N ASP A 36 -23.24 -27.26 11.08
CA ASP A 36 -22.39 -28.35 11.57
C ASP A 36 -20.98 -27.89 11.96
N ALA A 37 -20.37 -27.05 11.14
CA ALA A 37 -18.99 -26.61 11.30
C ALA A 37 -18.85 -25.46 12.31
N PHE A 38 -19.76 -24.48 12.29
CA PHE A 38 -19.65 -23.25 13.09
C PHE A 38 -20.78 -23.09 14.13
N GLY A 39 -21.82 -23.91 14.09
CA GLY A 39 -23.02 -23.71 14.91
C GLY A 39 -23.80 -22.43 14.55
N ASP A 40 -23.60 -21.89 13.33
CA ASP A 40 -24.21 -20.65 12.87
C ASP A 40 -24.29 -20.64 11.33
N ARG A 41 -25.50 -20.78 10.82
CA ARG A 41 -25.80 -20.79 9.37
C ARG A 41 -25.57 -19.48 8.63
N ASN A 42 -25.31 -18.39 9.35
CA ASN A 42 -25.08 -17.06 8.78
C ASN A 42 -23.60 -16.71 8.63
N VAL A 43 -22.71 -17.60 8.99
CA VAL A 43 -21.27 -17.41 8.78
C VAL A 43 -20.99 -17.18 7.29
N ARG A 44 -20.20 -16.17 6.99
CA ARG A 44 -19.75 -15.89 5.62
C ARG A 44 -18.52 -16.73 5.30
N ALA A 45 -18.54 -17.37 4.16
CA ALA A 45 -17.39 -18.09 3.64
C ALA A 45 -16.31 -17.10 3.19
N GLY A 46 -15.20 -17.06 3.89
CA GLY A 46 -14.05 -16.22 3.57
C GLY A 46 -13.00 -17.02 2.81
N ALA A 47 -12.73 -16.67 1.55
CA ALA A 47 -11.76 -17.42 0.75
C ALA A 47 -10.33 -17.31 1.29
N PHE A 48 -9.93 -16.15 1.81
CA PHE A 48 -8.56 -15.87 2.23
C PHE A 48 -8.38 -15.71 3.73
N LEU A 49 -9.41 -15.21 4.41
CA LEU A 49 -9.51 -15.10 5.86
C LEU A 49 -10.90 -15.58 6.30
N GLN A 50 -10.95 -16.40 7.33
CA GLN A 50 -12.19 -16.93 7.88
C GLN A 50 -12.33 -16.51 9.35
N ALA A 51 -13.49 -16.00 9.74
CA ALA A 51 -13.84 -15.69 11.12
C ALA A 51 -14.60 -16.87 11.78
N GLY A 52 -14.71 -16.87 13.12
CA GLY A 52 -15.42 -17.90 13.89
C GLY A 52 -14.62 -19.18 14.08
N LEU A 53 -13.30 -19.10 14.03
CA LEU A 53 -12.42 -20.26 14.07
C LEU A 53 -12.46 -21.03 15.39
N GLU A 54 -12.83 -20.39 16.50
CA GLU A 54 -12.99 -21.08 17.79
C GLU A 54 -14.15 -22.05 17.77
N ARG A 55 -15.28 -21.66 17.16
CA ARG A 55 -16.43 -22.54 16.97
C ARG A 55 -16.10 -23.70 16.01
N LEU A 56 -15.39 -23.40 14.93
CA LEU A 56 -14.93 -24.43 14.00
C LEU A 56 -13.98 -25.42 14.69
N ALA A 57 -12.99 -24.95 15.41
CA ALA A 57 -12.04 -25.79 16.15
C ALA A 57 -12.72 -26.67 17.20
N ALA A 58 -13.76 -26.17 17.88
CA ALA A 58 -14.55 -26.93 18.84
C ALA A 58 -15.38 -28.06 18.18
N ASN A 59 -15.72 -27.91 16.90
CA ASN A 59 -16.48 -28.91 16.14
C ASN A 59 -15.62 -29.88 15.34
N ILE A 60 -14.35 -29.58 15.09
CA ILE A 60 -13.39 -30.52 14.46
C ILE A 60 -12.98 -31.58 15.50
N PRO A 61 -12.83 -32.87 15.09
CA PRO A 61 -12.37 -33.92 15.98
C PRO A 61 -11.04 -33.56 16.68
N ALA A 62 -11.01 -33.67 17.99
CA ALA A 62 -9.85 -33.28 18.81
C ALA A 62 -8.56 -34.05 18.43
N SER A 63 -8.72 -35.29 17.88
CA SER A 63 -7.60 -36.11 17.38
C SER A 63 -6.77 -35.44 16.28
N LEU A 64 -7.34 -34.48 15.55
CA LEU A 64 -6.62 -33.72 14.51
C LEU A 64 -5.77 -32.57 15.08
N GLY A 65 -5.90 -32.23 16.37
CA GLY A 65 -5.06 -31.29 17.08
C GLY A 65 -5.15 -29.84 16.56
N PHE A 66 -6.25 -29.45 15.89
CA PHE A 66 -6.43 -28.09 15.40
C PHE A 66 -7.00 -27.18 16.48
N THR A 67 -6.26 -26.13 16.79
CA THR A 67 -6.77 -24.99 17.57
C THR A 67 -7.21 -23.88 16.62
N ALA A 68 -8.07 -22.96 17.08
CA ALA A 68 -8.46 -21.78 16.31
C ALA A 68 -7.25 -20.97 15.82
N GLN A 69 -6.23 -20.86 16.66
CA GLN A 69 -4.98 -20.18 16.31
C GLN A 69 -4.23 -20.92 15.21
N ARG A 70 -4.10 -22.23 15.26
CA ARG A 70 -3.47 -23.03 14.21
C ARG A 70 -4.23 -22.90 12.90
N LEU A 71 -5.56 -23.00 12.93
CA LEU A 71 -6.39 -22.78 11.74
C LEU A 71 -6.15 -21.41 11.13
N ALA A 72 -6.11 -20.32 11.94
CA ALA A 72 -5.82 -18.98 11.44
C ALA A 72 -4.45 -18.88 10.78
N LEU A 73 -3.42 -19.44 11.39
CA LEU A 73 -2.04 -19.28 10.96
C LEU A 73 -1.63 -20.28 9.86
N GLU A 74 -2.14 -21.52 9.89
CA GLU A 74 -1.71 -22.59 8.99
C GLU A 74 -2.59 -22.71 7.73
N THR A 75 -3.85 -22.19 7.76
CA THR A 75 -4.81 -22.41 6.67
C THR A 75 -5.40 -21.13 6.07
N THR A 76 -4.95 -19.95 6.51
CA THR A 76 -5.39 -18.65 5.95
C THR A 76 -4.21 -17.82 5.48
N LEU A 77 -4.48 -16.66 4.85
CA LEU A 77 -3.45 -15.71 4.47
C LEU A 77 -3.06 -14.74 5.59
N LEU A 78 -3.59 -14.91 6.80
CA LEU A 78 -3.32 -14.00 7.93
C LEU A 78 -1.83 -13.76 8.19
N PRO A 79 -0.94 -14.77 8.22
CA PRO A 79 0.48 -14.57 8.47
C PRO A 79 1.14 -13.63 7.47
N TYR A 80 0.84 -13.79 6.18
CA TYR A 80 1.33 -12.93 5.12
C TYR A 80 0.76 -11.52 5.24
N LEU A 81 -0.56 -11.39 5.35
CA LEU A 81 -1.23 -10.10 5.33
C LEU A 81 -0.83 -9.19 6.52
N THR A 82 -0.45 -9.79 7.65
CA THR A 82 -0.03 -9.06 8.85
C THR A 82 1.48 -9.04 9.06
N ALA A 83 2.29 -9.54 8.12
CA ALA A 83 3.72 -9.77 8.28
C ALA A 83 4.53 -8.53 8.70
N TYR A 84 4.11 -7.34 8.32
CA TYR A 84 4.78 -6.07 8.65
C TYR A 84 3.95 -5.16 9.57
N GLU A 85 2.87 -5.71 10.12
CA GLU A 85 2.04 -4.99 11.09
C GLU A 85 2.66 -5.02 12.51
N PRO A 86 2.41 -3.99 13.33
CA PRO A 86 2.77 -3.99 14.74
C PRO A 86 2.12 -5.15 15.50
N LYS A 87 2.72 -5.54 16.63
CA LYS A 87 2.26 -6.66 17.47
C LYS A 87 0.79 -6.54 17.88
N GLU A 88 0.35 -5.34 18.20
CA GLU A 88 -1.02 -5.04 18.64
C GLU A 88 -2.02 -5.30 17.51
N VAL A 89 -1.67 -4.94 16.27
CA VAL A 89 -2.52 -5.16 15.08
C VAL A 89 -2.57 -6.65 14.73
N ARG A 90 -1.42 -7.36 14.79
CA ARG A 90 -1.36 -8.81 14.55
C ARG A 90 -2.23 -9.57 15.55
N ASN A 91 -2.08 -9.27 16.84
CA ASN A 91 -2.85 -9.91 17.89
C ASN A 91 -4.35 -9.61 17.73
N TRP A 92 -4.70 -8.37 17.47
CA TRP A 92 -6.09 -8.00 17.22
C TRP A 92 -6.67 -8.72 16.00
N ALA A 93 -5.93 -8.84 14.90
CA ALA A 93 -6.39 -9.54 13.70
C ALA A 93 -6.59 -11.03 13.97
N LEU A 94 -5.67 -11.67 14.69
CA LEU A 94 -5.79 -13.06 15.12
C LEU A 94 -7.04 -13.27 16.00
N LEU A 95 -7.23 -12.47 17.05
CA LEU A 95 -8.38 -12.55 17.94
C LEU A 95 -9.71 -12.29 17.23
N SER A 96 -9.71 -11.37 16.26
CA SER A 96 -10.90 -11.09 15.44
C SER A 96 -11.36 -12.31 14.64
N LEU A 97 -10.42 -13.13 14.14
CA LEU A 97 -10.75 -14.34 13.39
C LEU A 97 -11.05 -15.53 14.30
N THR A 98 -10.38 -15.64 15.45
CA THR A 98 -10.56 -16.78 16.36
C THR A 98 -11.82 -16.62 17.21
N GLU A 99 -11.97 -15.56 17.98
CA GLU A 99 -13.08 -15.37 18.94
C GLU A 99 -14.43 -15.01 18.29
N GLY A 100 -14.45 -14.71 16.99
CA GLY A 100 -15.70 -14.38 16.28
C GLY A 100 -16.31 -13.02 16.64
N LYS A 101 -15.62 -12.20 17.43
CA LYS A 101 -16.02 -10.82 17.76
C LYS A 101 -15.76 -9.81 16.65
N GLY A 102 -15.14 -10.25 15.56
CA GLY A 102 -14.82 -9.47 14.36
C GLY A 102 -15.21 -10.21 13.10
N SER A 103 -15.03 -9.57 11.95
CA SER A 103 -15.22 -10.18 10.64
C SER A 103 -13.91 -10.15 9.85
N ALA A 104 -13.77 -11.06 8.88
CA ALA A 104 -12.65 -11.02 7.92
C ALA A 104 -12.53 -9.65 7.23
N ASN A 105 -13.66 -9.01 6.92
CA ASN A 105 -13.69 -7.67 6.33
C ASN A 105 -13.17 -6.58 7.27
N ALA A 106 -13.43 -6.68 8.57
CA ALA A 106 -12.88 -5.75 9.56
C ALA A 106 -11.36 -5.88 9.65
N VAL A 107 -10.83 -7.11 9.57
CA VAL A 107 -9.38 -7.36 9.49
C VAL A 107 -8.81 -6.72 8.23
N HIS A 108 -9.40 -6.97 7.05
CA HIS A 108 -8.98 -6.36 5.78
C HIS A 108 -8.96 -4.83 5.84
N ALA A 109 -9.97 -4.22 6.45
CA ALA A 109 -10.05 -2.76 6.60
C ALA A 109 -8.94 -2.22 7.51
N ARG A 110 -8.69 -2.87 8.65
CA ARG A 110 -7.72 -2.40 9.64
C ARG A 110 -6.27 -2.51 9.17
N ILE A 111 -5.91 -3.59 8.46
CA ILE A 111 -4.58 -3.76 7.87
C ILE A 111 -4.40 -2.94 6.59
N GLY A 112 -5.37 -2.10 6.23
CA GLY A 112 -5.29 -1.19 5.10
C GLY A 112 -5.37 -1.86 3.73
N LEU A 113 -5.74 -3.13 3.64
CA LEU A 113 -5.87 -3.85 2.37
C LEU A 113 -6.92 -3.21 1.45
N VAL A 114 -8.02 -2.71 2.03
CA VAL A 114 -9.10 -2.03 1.28
C VAL A 114 -8.62 -0.72 0.63
N ALA A 115 -7.70 -0.02 1.29
CA ALA A 115 -7.13 1.24 0.81
C ALA A 115 -5.82 1.06 0.01
N SER A 116 -5.34 -0.16 -0.08
CA SER A 116 -4.12 -0.51 -0.82
C SER A 116 -4.38 -0.63 -2.31
N ASN A 117 -3.36 -0.31 -3.12
CA ASN A 117 -3.38 -0.65 -4.55
C ASN A 117 -3.08 -2.14 -4.77
N VAL A 118 -2.49 -2.82 -3.79
CA VAL A 118 -2.20 -4.26 -3.82
C VAL A 118 -3.48 -5.01 -3.46
N ARG A 119 -3.95 -5.87 -4.37
CA ARG A 119 -5.24 -6.57 -4.24
C ARG A 119 -5.05 -8.07 -4.12
N LEU A 120 -5.97 -8.72 -3.40
CA LEU A 120 -6.13 -10.17 -3.46
C LEU A 120 -6.61 -10.57 -4.85
N PRO A 121 -6.29 -11.79 -5.32
CA PRO A 121 -6.74 -12.26 -6.62
C PRO A 121 -8.27 -12.30 -6.69
N SER A 122 -8.83 -11.88 -7.82
CA SER A 122 -10.28 -11.88 -8.05
C SER A 122 -10.83 -13.29 -8.31
N VAL A 123 -9.98 -14.17 -8.84
CA VAL A 123 -10.29 -15.57 -9.07
C VAL A 123 -9.27 -16.45 -8.34
N LEU A 124 -9.66 -17.63 -7.92
CA LEU A 124 -8.73 -18.59 -7.33
C LEU A 124 -7.79 -19.12 -8.40
N ARG A 125 -6.52 -19.29 -8.03
CA ARG A 125 -5.45 -19.68 -8.95
C ARG A 125 -4.91 -21.06 -8.62
N TYR A 126 -4.41 -21.73 -9.65
CA TYR A 126 -3.79 -23.03 -9.51
C TYR A 126 -2.60 -23.19 -10.46
N CYS A 127 -1.72 -24.12 -10.16
CA CYS A 127 -0.60 -24.49 -11.02
C CYS A 127 -0.91 -25.84 -11.68
N LEU A 128 -0.74 -25.96 -12.98
CA LEU A 128 -0.97 -27.21 -13.71
C LEU A 128 -0.10 -28.38 -13.20
N ALA A 129 1.16 -28.11 -12.83
CA ALA A 129 2.04 -29.13 -12.27
C ALA A 129 1.63 -29.52 -10.84
N CYS A 130 1.19 -28.57 -10.00
CA CYS A 130 0.60 -28.88 -8.70
C CYS A 130 -0.68 -29.70 -8.86
N ARG A 131 -1.56 -29.32 -9.80
CA ARG A 131 -2.78 -30.07 -10.13
C ARG A 131 -2.49 -31.55 -10.46
N ALA A 132 -1.55 -31.79 -11.38
CA ALA A 132 -1.17 -33.15 -11.76
C ALA A 132 -0.61 -33.95 -10.56
N LYS A 133 0.19 -33.29 -9.70
CA LYS A 133 0.70 -33.92 -8.48
C LYS A 133 -0.43 -34.24 -7.47
N MET A 134 -1.36 -33.30 -7.27
CA MET A 134 -2.49 -33.48 -6.35
C MET A 134 -3.39 -34.66 -6.77
N LEU A 135 -3.69 -34.81 -8.06
CA LEU A 135 -4.48 -35.94 -8.56
C LEU A 135 -3.76 -37.27 -8.42
N ARG A 136 -2.43 -37.30 -8.56
CA ARG A 136 -1.63 -38.52 -8.43
C ARG A 136 -1.43 -38.96 -6.99
N ASP A 137 -1.10 -38.02 -6.09
CA ASP A 137 -0.65 -38.32 -4.73
C ASP A 137 -1.87 -38.42 -3.76
N PRO A 138 -2.60 -37.32 -3.43
CA PRO A 138 -3.78 -37.42 -2.59
C PRO A 138 -5.06 -37.88 -3.34
N GLY A 139 -5.09 -37.82 -4.67
CA GLY A 139 -6.24 -38.18 -5.49
C GLY A 139 -7.31 -37.09 -5.62
N GLU A 140 -7.11 -35.93 -5.02
CA GLU A 140 -8.07 -34.82 -5.07
C GLU A 140 -7.37 -33.46 -5.13
N LEU A 141 -8.04 -32.46 -5.71
CA LEU A 141 -7.55 -31.11 -5.85
C LEU A 141 -7.89 -30.27 -4.62
N TYR A 142 -7.01 -29.30 -4.34
CA TYR A 142 -7.23 -28.31 -3.28
C TYR A 142 -6.60 -26.96 -3.63
N TRP A 143 -7.17 -25.88 -3.04
CA TRP A 143 -6.64 -24.53 -3.20
C TRP A 143 -5.46 -24.32 -2.28
N ARG A 144 -4.27 -24.05 -2.86
CA ARG A 144 -3.08 -23.70 -2.09
C ARG A 144 -3.09 -22.23 -1.70
N ARG A 145 -2.63 -21.92 -0.50
CA ARG A 145 -2.51 -20.56 0.03
C ARG A 145 -1.51 -19.72 -0.76
N ASP A 146 -0.33 -20.28 -1.03
CA ASP A 146 0.76 -19.58 -1.73
C ASP A 146 0.37 -19.14 -3.15
N HIS A 147 -0.55 -19.83 -3.82
CA HIS A 147 -1.08 -19.41 -5.12
C HIS A 147 -2.02 -18.20 -5.03
N GLN A 148 -2.60 -17.94 -3.86
CA GLN A 148 -3.60 -16.88 -3.68
C GLN A 148 -3.00 -15.58 -3.08
N LEU A 149 -1.68 -15.51 -2.95
CA LEU A 149 -1.05 -14.30 -2.43
C LEU A 149 -1.13 -13.14 -3.43
N PRO A 150 -1.26 -11.89 -2.94
CA PRO A 150 -1.24 -10.72 -3.79
C PRO A 150 0.00 -10.65 -4.67
N GLY A 151 -0.21 -10.35 -5.95
CA GLY A 151 0.87 -10.18 -6.91
C GLY A 151 1.58 -11.45 -7.37
N ILE A 152 1.11 -12.64 -6.99
CA ILE A 152 1.72 -13.90 -7.40
C ILE A 152 1.09 -14.39 -8.70
N LEU A 153 1.92 -14.49 -9.73
CA LEU A 153 1.53 -14.94 -11.09
C LEU A 153 2.23 -16.24 -11.51
N VAL A 154 3.23 -16.66 -10.72
CA VAL A 154 4.05 -17.85 -10.98
C VAL A 154 4.02 -18.75 -9.75
N CYS A 155 3.93 -20.06 -9.96
CA CYS A 155 3.99 -21.03 -8.87
C CYS A 155 5.36 -21.00 -8.18
N PRO A 156 5.43 -20.77 -6.86
CA PRO A 156 6.72 -20.71 -6.14
C PRO A 156 7.45 -22.06 -6.13
N ILE A 157 6.75 -23.17 -6.35
CA ILE A 157 7.34 -24.52 -6.35
C ILE A 157 7.85 -24.91 -7.75
N HIS A 158 7.07 -24.64 -8.80
CA HIS A 158 7.35 -25.13 -10.14
C HIS A 158 7.89 -24.07 -11.10
N GLY A 159 7.92 -22.78 -10.71
CA GLY A 159 8.35 -21.68 -11.56
C GLY A 159 7.49 -21.47 -12.82
N ARG A 160 6.31 -22.06 -12.89
CA ARG A 160 5.40 -21.99 -14.04
C ARG A 160 4.29 -20.97 -13.77
N PRO A 161 3.77 -20.29 -14.81
CA PRO A 161 2.61 -19.42 -14.65
C PRO A 161 1.45 -20.13 -13.96
N LEU A 162 0.77 -19.41 -13.07
CA LEU A 162 -0.49 -19.85 -12.49
C LEU A 162 -1.62 -19.67 -13.49
N ALA A 163 -2.54 -20.62 -13.50
CA ALA A 163 -3.79 -20.54 -14.25
C ALA A 163 -4.90 -19.96 -13.37
N ASP A 164 -5.77 -19.16 -13.96
CA ASP A 164 -7.00 -18.71 -13.32
C ASP A 164 -8.04 -19.83 -13.39
N SER A 165 -8.66 -20.13 -12.25
CA SER A 165 -9.77 -21.06 -12.19
C SER A 165 -11.08 -20.38 -12.63
N LYS A 166 -12.15 -21.17 -12.74
CA LYS A 166 -13.50 -20.62 -12.97
C LYS A 166 -14.12 -19.97 -11.71
N ILE A 167 -13.46 -20.03 -10.55
CA ILE A 167 -14.02 -19.61 -9.27
C ILE A 167 -13.58 -18.19 -8.92
N ASN A 168 -14.57 -17.29 -8.92
CA ASN A 168 -14.45 -15.95 -8.35
C ASN A 168 -15.16 -15.91 -6.99
N PRO A 169 -14.45 -15.89 -5.86
CA PRO A 169 -15.07 -15.92 -4.53
C PRO A 169 -16.04 -14.77 -4.26
N ALA A 170 -15.90 -13.63 -4.94
CA ALA A 170 -16.79 -12.49 -4.79
C ALA A 170 -18.13 -12.68 -5.54
N GLN A 171 -18.21 -13.61 -6.48
CA GLN A 171 -19.40 -13.92 -7.26
C GLN A 171 -20.12 -15.19 -6.75
N VAL A 172 -19.48 -15.96 -5.91
CA VAL A 172 -20.06 -17.11 -5.23
C VAL A 172 -21.02 -16.64 -4.12
N ALA A 173 -22.01 -17.46 -3.80
CA ALA A 173 -22.91 -17.17 -2.69
C ALA A 173 -22.12 -16.93 -1.38
N PRO A 174 -22.51 -15.96 -0.54
CA PRO A 174 -21.71 -15.57 0.62
C PRO A 174 -21.43 -16.66 1.65
N ASN A 175 -22.18 -17.75 1.61
CA ASN A 175 -22.11 -18.86 2.55
C ASN A 175 -21.50 -20.13 1.91
N GLU A 176 -21.01 -20.05 0.67
CA GLU A 176 -20.58 -21.19 -0.12
C GLU A 176 -19.07 -21.36 -0.07
N PHE A 177 -18.62 -22.57 0.26
CA PHE A 177 -17.24 -23.01 0.13
C PHE A 177 -17.12 -23.90 -1.10
N ILE A 178 -16.28 -23.48 -2.05
CA ILE A 178 -16.06 -24.22 -3.30
C ILE A 178 -14.70 -24.93 -3.22
N PHE A 179 -14.69 -26.23 -3.36
CA PHE A 179 -13.45 -27.01 -3.48
C PHE A 179 -12.89 -26.94 -4.90
N ALA A 180 -11.63 -27.27 -5.05
CA ALA A 180 -11.01 -27.40 -6.36
C ALA A 180 -11.37 -28.78 -6.96
N ASP A 181 -11.80 -28.78 -8.21
CA ASP A 181 -12.08 -29.99 -8.98
C ASP A 181 -11.57 -29.82 -10.41
N GLU A 182 -11.76 -30.85 -11.23
CA GLU A 182 -11.29 -30.87 -12.61
C GLU A 182 -12.10 -29.94 -13.52
N GLU A 183 -13.34 -29.63 -13.15
CA GLU A 183 -14.20 -28.73 -13.90
C GLU A 183 -13.78 -27.27 -13.71
N ASN A 184 -13.50 -26.86 -12.48
CA ASN A 184 -13.13 -25.47 -12.18
C ASN A 184 -11.62 -25.20 -12.31
N CYS A 185 -10.80 -26.27 -12.39
CA CYS A 185 -9.36 -26.25 -12.63
C CYS A 185 -9.00 -27.09 -13.89
N PRO A 186 -9.35 -26.65 -15.10
CA PRO A 186 -9.10 -27.43 -16.32
C PRO A 186 -7.61 -27.67 -16.58
N SER A 187 -7.28 -28.82 -17.21
CA SER A 187 -5.89 -29.20 -17.54
C SER A 187 -5.31 -28.46 -18.75
N ASN A 188 -6.17 -27.86 -19.55
CA ASN A 188 -5.82 -27.18 -20.84
C ASN A 188 -5.82 -25.65 -20.74
N SER A 189 -5.45 -25.10 -19.59
CA SER A 189 -5.35 -23.65 -19.43
C SER A 189 -4.29 -23.05 -20.35
N MET A 190 -4.66 -21.99 -21.07
CA MET A 190 -3.77 -21.29 -21.99
C MET A 190 -2.66 -20.55 -21.23
N GLN A 191 -1.43 -20.71 -21.71
CA GLN A 191 -0.29 -19.99 -21.13
C GLN A 191 -0.32 -18.51 -21.52
N PRO A 192 -0.04 -17.58 -20.59
CA PRO A 192 0.03 -16.18 -20.94
C PRO A 192 1.25 -15.89 -21.83
N ALA A 193 1.13 -14.92 -22.71
CA ALA A 193 2.17 -14.56 -23.68
C ALA A 193 3.54 -14.25 -23.04
N TRP A 194 3.54 -13.69 -21.83
CA TRP A 194 4.77 -13.39 -21.10
C TRP A 194 5.51 -14.64 -20.57
N ALA A 195 4.88 -15.82 -20.57
CA ALA A 195 5.50 -17.08 -20.15
C ALA A 195 6.71 -17.48 -21.01
N ASN A 196 6.79 -16.94 -22.25
CA ASN A 196 7.91 -17.17 -23.16
C ASN A 196 9.09 -16.20 -22.94
N ARG A 197 9.01 -15.32 -21.92
CA ARG A 197 10.05 -14.35 -21.58
C ARG A 197 10.76 -14.79 -20.30
N PRO A 198 11.94 -15.46 -20.41
CA PRO A 198 12.61 -16.06 -19.24
C PRO A 198 12.92 -15.06 -18.13
N GLU A 199 13.33 -13.84 -18.50
CA GLU A 199 13.66 -12.76 -17.58
C GLU A 199 12.45 -12.29 -16.78
N VAL A 200 11.25 -12.28 -17.38
CA VAL A 200 9.98 -11.96 -16.73
C VAL A 200 9.58 -13.06 -15.77
N VAL A 201 9.62 -14.31 -16.24
CA VAL A 201 9.28 -15.48 -15.42
C VAL A 201 10.19 -15.59 -14.20
N GLU A 202 11.50 -15.36 -14.38
CA GLU A 202 12.46 -15.41 -13.27
C GLU A 202 12.22 -14.33 -12.22
N LEU A 203 11.91 -13.11 -12.66
CA LEU A 203 11.58 -12.01 -11.73
C LEU A 203 10.28 -12.28 -10.97
N LEU A 204 9.24 -12.74 -11.66
CA LEU A 204 7.97 -13.14 -11.05
C LEU A 204 8.15 -14.34 -10.10
N ARG A 205 9.05 -15.30 -10.43
CA ARG A 205 9.40 -16.44 -9.58
C ARG A 205 10.03 -15.96 -8.26
N LYS A 206 10.99 -15.04 -8.31
CA LYS A 206 11.60 -14.46 -7.10
C LYS A 206 10.56 -13.77 -6.21
N ILE A 207 9.61 -13.05 -6.80
CA ILE A 207 8.51 -12.43 -6.08
C ILE A 207 7.63 -13.51 -5.42
N ALA A 208 7.31 -14.57 -6.14
CA ALA A 208 6.49 -15.68 -5.65
C ALA A 208 7.17 -16.43 -4.50
N GLU A 209 8.45 -16.79 -4.66
CA GLU A 209 9.24 -17.45 -3.62
C GLU A 209 9.38 -16.58 -2.36
N GLY A 210 9.67 -15.29 -2.53
CA GLY A 210 9.73 -14.35 -1.43
C GLY A 210 8.39 -14.20 -0.68
N SER A 211 7.28 -14.25 -1.40
CA SER A 211 5.94 -14.18 -0.82
C SER A 211 5.56 -15.48 -0.10
N ALA A 212 5.86 -16.63 -0.69
CA ALA A 212 5.62 -17.94 -0.08
C ALA A 212 6.47 -18.13 1.19
N ALA A 213 7.74 -17.73 1.16
CA ALA A 213 8.61 -17.74 2.34
C ALA A 213 8.06 -16.84 3.46
N LEU A 214 7.53 -15.65 3.12
CA LEU A 214 6.92 -14.73 4.08
C LEU A 214 5.63 -15.30 4.69
N LEU A 215 4.83 -16.03 3.91
CA LEU A 215 3.64 -16.72 4.40
C LEU A 215 4.00 -17.84 5.38
N ALA A 216 5.02 -18.64 5.04
CA ALA A 216 5.46 -19.77 5.85
C ALA A 216 6.15 -19.34 7.16
N GLN A 217 6.97 -18.29 7.09
CA GLN A 217 7.76 -17.80 8.21
C GLN A 217 7.73 -16.25 8.26
N PRO A 218 6.63 -15.67 8.73
CA PRO A 218 6.57 -14.22 8.90
C PRO A 218 7.59 -13.76 9.95
N PRO A 219 8.25 -12.61 9.75
CA PRO A 219 9.21 -12.09 10.71
C PRO A 219 8.53 -11.77 12.04
N ALA A 220 9.30 -11.76 13.12
CA ALA A 220 8.81 -11.30 14.42
C ALA A 220 8.23 -9.88 14.29
N ALA A 221 7.15 -9.61 15.03
CA ALA A 221 6.52 -8.28 15.01
C ALA A 221 7.49 -7.22 15.52
N ARG A 222 7.63 -6.13 14.78
CA ARG A 222 8.51 -4.99 15.09
C ARG A 222 7.75 -3.68 14.93
N SER A 223 8.32 -2.59 15.46
CA SER A 223 7.73 -1.27 15.26
C SER A 223 7.86 -0.82 13.80
N LEU A 224 6.94 0.03 13.36
CA LEU A 224 7.00 0.62 12.01
C LEU A 224 8.32 1.39 11.79
N GLU A 225 8.85 2.02 12.84
CA GLU A 225 10.12 2.75 12.78
C GLU A 225 11.31 1.82 12.51
N THR A 226 11.32 0.63 13.12
CA THR A 226 12.36 -0.38 12.91
C THR A 226 12.38 -0.80 11.43
N TRP A 227 11.24 -1.15 10.85
CA TRP A 227 11.15 -1.51 9.43
C TRP A 227 11.66 -0.40 8.52
N GLY A 228 11.21 0.85 8.76
CA GLY A 228 11.64 1.99 7.96
C GLY A 228 13.14 2.27 8.11
N THR A 229 13.71 2.05 9.28
CA THR A 229 15.14 2.24 9.53
C THR A 229 15.98 1.19 8.82
N GLU A 230 15.59 -0.09 8.89
CA GLU A 230 16.29 -1.18 8.19
C GLU A 230 16.31 -0.96 6.68
N ILE A 231 15.17 -0.60 6.07
CA ILE A 231 15.10 -0.31 4.63
C ILE A 231 16.01 0.86 4.27
N ARG A 232 15.97 1.96 5.03
CA ARG A 232 16.83 3.11 4.75
C ARG A 232 18.33 2.77 4.87
N LEU A 233 18.72 2.01 5.88
CA LEU A 233 20.10 1.58 6.04
C LEU A 233 20.55 0.68 4.88
N ALA A 234 19.70 -0.27 4.47
CA ALA A 234 19.99 -1.15 3.35
C ALA A 234 20.12 -0.41 2.02
N LEU A 235 19.20 0.53 1.72
CA LEU A 235 19.27 1.37 0.52
C LEU A 235 20.50 2.28 0.52
N ARG A 236 20.88 2.82 1.68
CA ARG A 236 22.10 3.63 1.83
C ARG A 236 23.34 2.80 1.58
N ALA A 237 23.40 1.57 2.08
CA ALA A 237 24.50 0.64 1.83
C ALA A 237 24.65 0.29 0.33
N ARG A 238 23.62 0.52 -0.48
CA ARG A 238 23.62 0.34 -1.93
C ARG A 238 23.86 1.66 -2.71
N GLY A 239 24.30 2.73 -2.05
CA GLY A 239 24.66 4.00 -2.69
C GLY A 239 23.48 4.93 -2.98
N LEU A 240 22.26 4.59 -2.54
CA LEU A 240 21.07 5.41 -2.74
C LEU A 240 20.87 6.50 -1.67
N ALA A 241 21.95 6.94 -1.04
CA ALA A 241 21.91 8.00 -0.03
C ALA A 241 21.93 9.39 -0.67
N ARG A 242 21.23 10.35 -0.04
CA ARG A 242 21.35 11.78 -0.30
C ARG A 242 21.69 12.49 1.01
N GLY A 243 22.94 12.91 1.16
CA GLY A 243 23.44 13.41 2.44
C GLY A 243 23.47 12.32 3.53
N THR A 244 23.51 12.72 4.79
CA THR A 244 23.73 11.80 5.92
C THR A 244 22.48 11.00 6.35
N ALA A 245 21.28 11.43 6.00
CA ALA A 245 20.07 10.84 6.57
C ALA A 245 18.97 10.49 5.54
N LYS A 246 19.01 11.03 4.33
CA LYS A 246 17.92 10.91 3.35
C LYS A 246 18.27 9.91 2.24
N ILE A 247 17.25 9.32 1.63
CA ILE A 247 17.39 8.51 0.42
C ILE A 247 17.20 9.44 -0.80
N ASN A 248 18.00 9.25 -1.84
CA ASN A 248 17.84 9.88 -3.14
C ASN A 248 16.63 9.24 -3.85
N GLN A 249 15.49 9.92 -3.84
CA GLN A 249 14.24 9.40 -4.36
C GLN A 249 14.26 9.20 -5.89
N GLY A 250 14.97 10.08 -6.62
CA GLY A 250 15.16 9.91 -8.06
C GLY A 250 15.93 8.65 -8.39
N ALA A 251 17.11 8.48 -7.78
CA ALA A 251 17.95 7.29 -7.96
C ALA A 251 17.24 6.00 -7.52
N LEU A 252 16.44 6.05 -6.44
CA LEU A 252 15.62 4.91 -6.02
C LEU A 252 14.59 4.55 -7.09
N ARG A 253 13.89 5.54 -7.63
CA ARG A 253 12.89 5.33 -8.68
C ARG A 253 13.53 4.78 -9.97
N ASP A 254 14.66 5.33 -10.37
CA ASP A 254 15.39 4.88 -11.56
C ASP A 254 15.87 3.44 -11.41
N ALA A 255 16.46 3.09 -10.27
CA ALA A 255 16.87 1.72 -9.97
C ALA A 255 15.68 0.75 -9.92
N TYR A 256 14.55 1.19 -9.34
CA TYR A 256 13.32 0.41 -9.29
C TYR A 256 12.77 0.14 -10.70
N LEU A 257 12.67 1.17 -11.54
CA LEU A 257 12.20 1.04 -12.91
C LEU A 257 13.14 0.17 -13.75
N THR A 258 14.45 0.31 -13.58
CA THR A 258 15.44 -0.54 -14.26
C THR A 258 15.18 -2.03 -14.00
N LEU A 259 14.88 -2.40 -12.75
CA LEU A 259 14.63 -3.79 -12.38
C LEU A 259 13.24 -4.28 -12.81
N TYR A 260 12.18 -3.48 -12.56
CA TYR A 260 10.80 -3.96 -12.62
C TYR A 260 10.07 -3.58 -13.91
N ASN A 261 10.60 -2.70 -14.76
CA ASN A 261 9.96 -2.29 -16.00
C ASN A 261 9.44 -3.49 -16.84
N PRO A 262 10.15 -4.63 -16.95
CA PRO A 262 9.69 -5.77 -17.73
C PRO A 262 8.38 -6.39 -17.26
N ILE A 263 7.96 -6.15 -16.00
CA ILE A 263 6.77 -6.77 -15.40
C ILE A 263 5.67 -5.77 -15.03
N LEU A 264 5.86 -4.46 -15.18
CA LEU A 264 4.89 -3.45 -14.71
C LEU A 264 3.53 -3.51 -15.42
N ASP A 265 3.50 -3.97 -16.66
CA ASP A 265 2.24 -4.17 -17.39
C ASP A 265 1.56 -5.49 -17.04
N ILE A 266 2.35 -6.47 -16.61
CA ILE A 266 1.88 -7.81 -16.20
C ILE A 266 1.43 -7.80 -14.74
N LEU A 267 2.13 -7.05 -13.89
CA LEU A 267 1.87 -6.91 -12.46
C LEU A 267 1.65 -5.43 -12.11
N PRO A 268 0.44 -4.88 -12.33
CA PRO A 268 0.14 -3.47 -12.03
C PRO A 268 0.37 -3.08 -10.57
N ASP A 269 0.24 -4.03 -9.64
CA ASP A 269 0.48 -3.84 -8.21
C ASP A 269 1.94 -3.48 -7.88
N ALA A 270 2.88 -3.80 -8.79
CA ALA A 270 4.28 -3.42 -8.68
C ALA A 270 4.59 -2.01 -9.23
N ARG A 271 3.62 -1.30 -9.83
CA ARG A 271 3.88 0.05 -10.38
C ARG A 271 4.34 1.01 -9.30
N PRO A 272 5.42 1.77 -9.56
CA PRO A 272 5.91 2.75 -8.60
C PRO A 272 4.91 3.88 -8.44
N GLY A 273 4.33 4.00 -7.26
CA GLY A 273 3.47 5.09 -6.83
C GLY A 273 4.07 5.81 -5.62
N ASP A 274 3.25 6.56 -4.89
CA ASP A 274 3.64 7.24 -3.65
C ASP A 274 4.22 6.29 -2.59
N TRP A 275 3.89 5.00 -2.65
CA TRP A 275 4.39 3.99 -1.73
C TRP A 275 5.90 3.80 -1.82
N LEU A 276 6.49 3.85 -3.03
CA LEU A 276 7.92 3.65 -3.24
C LEU A 276 8.75 4.73 -2.55
N GLU A 277 8.30 5.98 -2.61
CA GLU A 277 8.94 7.06 -1.90
C GLU A 277 8.68 7.00 -0.39
N ALA A 278 7.47 6.63 0.01
CA ALA A 278 7.06 6.58 1.40
C ALA A 278 7.76 5.45 2.18
N ILE A 279 7.97 4.26 1.57
CA ILE A 279 8.64 3.13 2.23
C ILE A 279 10.13 3.42 2.51
N ALA A 280 10.75 4.31 1.72
CA ALA A 280 12.11 4.79 1.92
C ALA A 280 12.23 5.96 2.92
N ARG A 281 11.13 6.37 3.55
CA ARG A 281 11.05 7.45 4.55
C ARG A 281 10.70 6.89 5.93
N LYS A 282 10.30 7.76 6.86
CA LYS A 282 9.77 7.34 8.18
C LYS A 282 8.39 6.71 8.00
N HIS A 283 8.25 5.47 8.43
CA HIS A 283 6.97 4.77 8.35
C HIS A 283 5.97 5.35 9.35
N ARG A 284 4.81 5.78 8.85
CA ARG A 284 3.66 6.23 9.64
C ARG A 284 2.53 5.20 9.63
N LYS A 285 2.59 4.23 8.72
CA LYS A 285 1.66 3.11 8.53
C LYS A 285 2.44 1.91 8.02
N ALA A 286 1.89 0.72 8.16
CA ALA A 286 2.42 -0.47 7.50
C ALA A 286 2.26 -0.36 5.97
N PHE A 287 3.15 -1.01 5.25
CA PHE A 287 3.07 -1.17 3.80
C PHE A 287 2.65 -2.61 3.47
N ALA A 288 2.01 -2.78 2.32
CA ALA A 288 1.63 -4.11 1.86
C ALA A 288 2.87 -5.04 1.79
N PRO A 289 2.75 -6.31 2.17
CA PRO A 289 3.86 -7.26 2.16
C PRO A 289 4.56 -7.34 0.80
N LEU A 290 3.82 -7.26 -0.30
CA LEU A 290 4.38 -7.21 -1.64
C LEU A 290 5.37 -6.05 -1.82
N HIS A 291 5.08 -4.86 -1.29
CA HIS A 291 5.99 -3.71 -1.37
C HIS A 291 7.32 -3.96 -0.64
N HIS A 292 7.27 -4.63 0.51
CA HIS A 292 8.49 -5.04 1.22
C HIS A 292 9.31 -6.07 0.43
N ILE A 293 8.63 -7.02 -0.22
CA ILE A 293 9.30 -8.03 -1.08
C ILE A 293 9.98 -7.34 -2.26
N LEU A 294 9.27 -6.44 -2.95
CA LEU A 294 9.82 -5.70 -4.09
C LEU A 294 11.04 -4.85 -3.67
N ILE A 295 10.97 -4.14 -2.56
CA ILE A 295 12.11 -3.36 -2.05
C ILE A 295 13.27 -4.26 -1.63
N ARG A 296 13.01 -5.41 -1.00
CA ARG A 296 14.05 -6.37 -0.64
C ARG A 296 14.78 -6.90 -1.87
N LEU A 297 14.05 -7.37 -2.86
CA LEU A 297 14.63 -7.86 -4.11
C LEU A 297 15.41 -6.77 -4.86
N LEU A 298 14.93 -5.52 -4.85
CA LEU A 298 15.69 -4.38 -5.38
C LEU A 298 17.01 -4.20 -4.62
N ILE A 299 16.97 -4.19 -3.29
CA ILE A 299 18.18 -4.06 -2.46
C ILE A 299 19.16 -5.20 -2.75
N GLU A 300 18.69 -6.43 -2.89
CA GLU A 300 19.50 -7.61 -3.20
C GLU A 300 20.12 -7.54 -4.60
N SER A 301 19.42 -6.97 -5.58
CA SER A 301 19.91 -6.81 -6.97
C SER A 301 20.97 -5.72 -7.12
N LEU A 302 21.00 -4.75 -6.22
CA LEU A 302 21.96 -3.64 -6.29
C LEU A 302 23.30 -4.04 -5.69
N PRO A 303 24.42 -3.65 -6.32
CA PRO A 303 25.74 -3.86 -5.73
C PRO A 303 25.87 -3.07 -4.43
N LEU A 304 26.63 -3.57 -3.50
CA LEU A 304 27.04 -2.77 -2.34
C LEU A 304 27.80 -1.55 -2.85
N ALA A 305 27.48 -0.37 -2.31
CA ALA A 305 28.22 0.84 -2.62
C ALA A 305 29.69 0.59 -2.26
N ASN A 306 30.53 0.49 -3.28
CA ASN A 306 31.95 0.24 -3.09
C ASN A 306 32.60 1.55 -2.65
N ALA A 307 32.44 1.88 -1.37
CA ALA A 307 32.87 3.12 -0.75
C ALA A 307 34.41 3.32 -0.90
N GLY A 308 35.15 2.23 -1.06
CA GLY A 308 36.58 2.25 -1.24
C GLY A 308 37.06 2.65 -2.64
N SER A 309 36.24 2.49 -3.69
CA SER A 309 36.76 2.66 -5.05
C SER A 309 37.15 4.10 -5.40
N GLN A 310 36.49 5.11 -4.85
CA GLN A 310 36.80 6.53 -5.11
C GLN A 310 37.82 7.11 -4.14
N PHE A 311 38.04 6.45 -2.98
CA PHE A 311 38.97 6.85 -1.94
C PHE A 311 40.15 5.87 -1.80
N GLY A 312 40.29 4.99 -2.78
CA GLY A 312 41.30 3.92 -2.76
C GLY A 312 40.86 2.71 -1.90
N PRO A 313 41.61 1.62 -1.93
CA PRO A 313 41.39 0.47 -1.06
C PRO A 313 41.68 0.87 0.39
N GLY A 314 40.77 0.62 1.30
CA GLY A 314 41.02 0.72 2.73
C GLY A 314 42.10 -0.28 3.20
N PRO A 315 42.55 -0.21 4.45
CA PRO A 315 42.10 0.67 5.52
C PRO A 315 42.59 2.13 5.37
N TRP A 316 41.83 3.10 5.87
CA TRP A 316 42.18 4.53 5.80
C TRP A 316 42.70 5.04 7.13
N SER A 317 43.51 6.10 7.06
CA SER A 317 44.15 6.68 8.25
C SER A 317 43.12 7.37 9.17
N CYS A 318 43.24 7.10 10.48
CA CYS A 318 42.47 7.79 11.50
C CYS A 318 42.97 9.23 11.66
N ARG A 319 42.05 10.21 11.57
CA ARG A 319 42.37 11.64 11.70
C ARG A 319 42.11 12.21 13.11
N ASN A 320 41.92 11.35 14.11
CA ASN A 320 41.71 11.80 15.48
C ASN A 320 43.09 12.04 16.17
N PRO A 321 43.47 13.31 16.40
CA PRO A 321 44.78 13.62 16.98
C PRO A 321 44.93 13.14 18.45
N LEU A 322 43.81 12.79 19.11
CA LEU A 322 43.80 12.30 20.50
C LEU A 322 43.82 10.75 20.58
N ALA A 323 43.79 10.05 19.44
CA ALA A 323 43.85 8.60 19.41
C ALA A 323 45.27 8.11 19.34
N GLU A 324 45.58 7.01 20.03
CA GLU A 324 46.90 6.35 20.00
C GLU A 324 47.27 5.89 18.58
N HIS A 325 46.30 5.61 17.76
CA HIS A 325 46.43 5.23 16.35
C HIS A 325 46.22 6.42 15.38
N TYR A 326 46.53 7.65 15.82
CA TYR A 326 46.48 8.81 14.93
C TYR A 326 47.34 8.58 13.69
N ASP A 327 46.79 8.90 12.51
CA ASP A 327 47.38 8.72 11.18
C ASP A 327 47.72 7.26 10.79
N GLN A 328 47.33 6.27 11.60
CA GLN A 328 47.47 4.86 11.24
C GLN A 328 46.26 4.39 10.40
N PRO A 329 46.47 3.49 9.43
CA PRO A 329 45.41 2.98 8.54
C PRO A 329 44.57 1.92 9.25
N VAL A 330 43.65 2.37 10.12
CA VAL A 330 42.80 1.51 10.97
C VAL A 330 41.32 1.63 10.65
N ILE A 331 40.92 2.55 9.76
CA ILE A 331 39.50 2.74 9.42
C ILE A 331 39.12 1.75 8.32
N THR A 332 38.19 0.87 8.63
CA THR A 332 37.62 -0.10 7.67
C THR A 332 36.21 0.24 7.23
N ASP A 333 35.50 1.17 7.93
CA ASP A 333 34.17 1.62 7.62
C ASP A 333 34.20 2.97 6.90
N CYS A 334 33.88 2.95 5.61
CA CYS A 334 33.67 4.14 4.80
C CYS A 334 32.33 4.05 4.09
N LYS A 335 31.43 4.98 4.37
CA LYS A 335 30.13 5.07 3.72
C LYS A 335 30.13 6.16 2.68
N LEU A 336 29.81 5.79 1.46
CA LEU A 336 29.73 6.71 0.34
C LEU A 336 28.32 7.28 0.24
N HIS A 337 28.19 8.59 0.09
CA HIS A 337 26.97 9.23 -0.34
C HIS A 337 27.26 10.27 -1.42
N ARG A 338 26.25 10.59 -2.23
CA ARG A 338 26.37 11.62 -3.26
C ARG A 338 25.58 12.85 -2.88
N GLU A 339 26.17 13.99 -3.06
CA GLU A 339 25.53 15.30 -2.92
C GLU A 339 25.61 16.01 -4.28
N GLY A 340 24.52 15.87 -5.07
CA GLY A 340 24.59 16.18 -6.50
C GLY A 340 25.55 15.23 -7.21
N ASP A 341 26.45 15.78 -8.02
CA ASP A 341 27.47 14.99 -8.76
C ASP A 341 28.71 14.65 -7.93
N LYS A 342 28.79 15.13 -6.67
CA LYS A 342 29.97 14.94 -5.81
C LYS A 342 29.78 13.70 -4.92
N ALA A 343 30.75 12.79 -5.01
CA ALA A 343 30.84 11.69 -4.05
C ALA A 343 31.50 12.18 -2.77
N ILE A 344 30.90 11.85 -1.62
CA ILE A 344 31.42 12.18 -0.29
C ILE A 344 31.56 10.86 0.49
N GLY A 345 32.76 10.56 0.95
CA GLY A 345 33.03 9.46 1.85
C GLY A 345 32.87 9.90 3.30
N VAL A 346 32.15 9.13 4.09
CA VAL A 346 32.06 9.27 5.55
C VAL A 346 32.84 8.12 6.18
N PHE A 347 33.88 8.48 6.88
CA PHE A 347 34.83 7.55 7.50
C PHE A 347 34.58 7.49 9.01
N ARG A 348 34.37 6.28 9.52
CA ARG A 348 34.13 6.04 10.94
C ARG A 348 35.22 5.17 11.53
N CYS A 349 35.91 5.70 12.53
CA CYS A 349 36.92 4.96 13.27
C CYS A 349 36.33 4.27 14.51
N SER A 350 36.91 3.15 14.90
CA SER A 350 36.55 2.44 16.14
C SER A 350 36.75 3.30 17.41
N CYS A 351 37.59 4.35 17.36
CA CYS A 351 37.71 5.32 18.46
C CYS A 351 36.52 6.29 18.58
N GLY A 352 35.50 6.19 17.72
CA GLY A 352 34.35 7.07 17.71
C GLY A 352 34.51 8.37 16.92
N TYR A 353 35.67 8.59 16.30
CA TYR A 353 35.91 9.75 15.44
C TYR A 353 35.27 9.52 14.06
N GLU A 354 34.50 10.50 13.60
CA GLU A 354 33.80 10.42 12.30
C GLU A 354 34.07 11.70 11.50
N PHE A 355 34.49 11.54 10.25
CA PHE A 355 34.70 12.65 9.34
C PHE A 355 34.21 12.35 7.93
N SER A 356 33.89 13.40 7.17
CA SER A 356 33.56 13.29 5.77
C SER A 356 34.54 14.07 4.90
N THR A 357 34.83 13.53 3.71
CA THR A 357 35.67 14.19 2.72
C THR A 357 35.20 13.81 1.30
N ALA A 358 35.49 14.68 0.33
CA ALA A 358 35.30 14.37 -1.09
C ALA A 358 36.66 13.97 -1.70
N PRO A 359 36.72 13.13 -2.74
CA PRO A 359 37.99 12.74 -3.39
C PRO A 359 38.79 13.93 -3.87
N GLU A 360 38.10 14.96 -4.33
CA GLU A 360 38.67 16.21 -4.88
C GLU A 360 39.10 17.23 -3.81
N SER A 361 38.82 16.99 -2.53
CA SER A 361 39.00 17.98 -1.45
C SER A 361 40.45 18.19 -0.99
N ARG A 362 41.45 17.59 -1.67
CA ARG A 362 42.88 17.70 -1.34
C ARG A 362 43.16 17.55 0.17
N GLY A 363 42.50 16.57 0.82
CA GLY A 363 42.73 16.26 2.23
C GLY A 363 41.92 17.10 3.23
N ARG A 364 41.09 18.07 2.79
CA ARG A 364 40.20 18.78 3.70
C ARG A 364 39.05 17.87 4.12
N ALA A 365 38.94 17.60 5.40
CA ALA A 365 37.87 16.78 5.98
C ALA A 365 36.94 17.66 6.83
N LYS A 366 35.65 17.35 6.78
CA LYS A 366 34.66 17.92 7.69
C LYS A 366 34.46 16.94 8.84
N ILE A 367 34.76 17.35 10.05
CA ILE A 367 34.54 16.55 11.25
C ILE A 367 33.03 16.47 11.52
N LEU A 368 32.53 15.26 11.62
CA LEU A 368 31.11 14.96 11.91
C LEU A 368 30.92 14.63 13.39
N ASN A 369 31.85 13.85 13.97
CA ASN A 369 31.81 13.50 15.37
C ASN A 369 33.25 13.48 15.93
N LEU A 370 33.41 14.05 17.11
CA LEU A 370 34.63 13.98 17.91
C LEU A 370 34.50 12.81 18.89
N SER A 371 35.56 12.04 19.06
CA SER A 371 35.53 10.82 19.88
C SER A 371 35.13 11.08 21.35
N PRO A 372 34.71 10.06 22.11
CA PRO A 372 34.51 10.18 23.56
C PRO A 372 35.74 10.68 24.33
N LYS A 373 36.96 10.30 23.89
CA LYS A 373 38.21 10.81 24.46
C LYS A 373 38.33 12.33 24.35
N PHE A 374 37.80 12.94 23.27
CA PHE A 374 37.73 14.39 23.13
C PHE A 374 36.87 15.05 24.23
N GLN A 375 35.70 14.50 24.48
CA GLN A 375 34.79 15.04 25.49
C GLN A 375 35.39 14.94 26.90
N THR A 376 36.02 13.81 27.22
CA THR A 376 36.71 13.61 28.48
C THR A 376 37.87 14.62 28.64
N ARG A 377 38.74 14.74 27.62
CA ARG A 377 39.86 15.67 27.63
C ARG A 377 39.41 17.14 27.70
N LEU A 378 38.34 17.50 27.03
CA LEU A 378 37.76 18.84 27.13
C LEU A 378 37.29 19.15 28.56
N ARG A 379 36.62 18.19 29.27
CA ARG A 379 36.23 18.39 30.66
C ARG A 379 37.42 18.59 31.57
N GLU A 380 38.50 17.80 31.40
CA GLU A 380 39.74 17.95 32.16
C GLU A 380 40.40 19.31 31.94
N LEU A 381 40.44 19.80 30.69
CA LEU A 381 41.03 21.12 30.37
C LEU A 381 40.18 22.27 30.90
N VAL A 382 38.88 22.14 30.90
CA VAL A 382 37.98 23.13 31.50
C VAL A 382 38.14 23.16 33.02
N SER A 383 38.16 22.00 33.67
CA SER A 383 38.32 21.89 35.13
C SER A 383 39.71 22.35 35.61
N SER A 384 40.77 22.14 34.80
CA SER A 384 42.11 22.66 35.10
C SER A 384 42.30 24.14 34.86
N GLY A 385 41.27 24.86 34.42
CA GLY A 385 41.35 26.31 34.20
C GLY A 385 42.11 26.72 32.93
N SER A 386 42.30 25.79 31.97
CA SER A 386 42.95 26.10 30.70
C SER A 386 42.24 27.22 29.93
N SER A 387 42.97 28.08 29.25
CA SER A 387 42.34 29.12 28.40
C SER A 387 41.67 28.49 27.16
N LEU A 388 40.62 29.16 26.59
CA LEU A 388 39.92 28.70 25.38
C LEU A 388 40.91 28.38 24.23
N ARG A 389 41.90 29.25 23.99
CA ARG A 389 42.91 29.01 22.95
C ARG A 389 43.89 27.90 23.34
N GLY A 390 44.20 27.75 24.64
CA GLY A 390 44.99 26.64 25.18
C GLY A 390 44.30 25.30 24.94
N ALA A 391 43.03 25.19 25.36
CA ALA A 391 42.21 24.02 25.14
C ALA A 391 42.04 23.66 23.64
N ALA A 392 41.79 24.68 22.80
CA ALA A 392 41.64 24.47 21.36
C ALA A 392 42.95 23.95 20.71
N ARG A 393 44.11 24.45 21.18
CA ARG A 393 45.41 24.01 20.69
C ARG A 393 45.71 22.56 21.12
N GLU A 394 45.44 22.24 22.34
CA GLU A 394 45.70 20.88 22.88
C GLU A 394 44.73 19.83 22.29
N LEU A 395 43.50 20.22 22.02
CA LEU A 395 42.52 19.37 21.38
C LEU A 395 42.63 19.35 19.84
N HIS A 396 43.55 20.13 19.27
CA HIS A 396 43.78 20.26 17.83
C HIS A 396 42.49 20.63 17.03
N VAL A 397 41.68 21.52 17.58
CA VAL A 397 40.43 22.01 16.96
C VAL A 397 40.36 23.54 16.98
N ASP A 398 39.45 24.09 16.16
CA ASP A 398 39.13 25.51 16.19
C ASP A 398 38.46 25.91 17.52
N PRO A 399 38.79 27.11 18.08
CA PRO A 399 38.16 27.60 19.31
C PRO A 399 36.62 27.61 19.27
N ASN A 400 35.99 27.85 18.11
CA ASN A 400 34.55 27.80 17.99
C ASN A 400 34.01 26.33 18.14
N THR A 401 34.79 25.32 17.77
CA THR A 401 34.46 23.91 18.02
C THR A 401 34.48 23.62 19.52
N VAL A 402 35.46 24.14 20.26
CA VAL A 402 35.51 24.04 21.72
C VAL A 402 34.28 24.68 22.35
N LEU A 403 33.94 25.91 21.97
CA LEU A 403 32.75 26.61 22.48
C LEU A 403 31.47 25.86 22.20
N ARG A 404 31.34 25.28 21.01
CA ARG A 404 30.17 24.44 20.65
C ARG A 404 30.03 23.21 21.54
N TYR A 405 31.12 22.52 21.83
CA TYR A 405 31.11 21.33 22.69
C TYR A 405 30.95 21.68 24.17
N VAL A 406 31.50 22.80 24.62
CA VAL A 406 31.25 23.33 25.97
C VAL A 406 29.75 23.59 26.19
N ALA A 407 29.10 24.21 25.22
CA ALA A 407 27.65 24.46 25.26
C ALA A 407 26.84 23.13 25.20
N LEU A 408 27.26 22.18 24.33
CA LEU A 408 26.61 20.87 24.20
C LEU A 408 26.72 20.01 25.45
N LEU A 409 27.83 20.13 26.18
CA LEU A 409 28.14 19.37 27.39
C LEU A 409 27.78 20.14 28.68
N GLU A 410 27.19 21.34 28.55
CA GLU A 410 26.78 22.23 29.64
C GLU A 410 27.91 22.47 30.65
N LEU A 411 29.15 22.67 30.17
CA LEU A 411 30.31 22.86 31.02
C LEU A 411 30.42 24.32 31.49
N GLU A 412 30.58 24.53 32.77
CA GLU A 412 30.96 25.83 33.32
C GLU A 412 32.41 26.14 33.00
N THR A 413 32.66 27.26 32.36
CA THR A 413 34.00 27.64 31.90
C THR A 413 34.47 28.93 32.52
N PRO A 414 35.80 29.06 32.79
CA PRO A 414 36.38 30.34 33.26
C PRO A 414 36.44 31.38 32.15
N TRP A 415 36.06 31.02 30.92
CA TRP A 415 36.12 31.90 29.77
C TRP A 415 34.91 32.81 29.73
N LYS A 416 35.17 34.14 29.71
CA LYS A 416 34.10 35.07 29.41
C LYS A 416 33.56 34.75 28.04
N LEU A 417 32.30 34.24 27.98
CA LEU A 417 31.55 34.18 26.74
C LEU A 417 31.62 35.59 26.13
N ARG A 418 31.97 35.68 24.83
CA ARG A 418 32.12 36.96 24.15
C ARG A 418 30.95 37.86 24.53
N PRO A 419 31.23 39.14 24.96
CA PRO A 419 30.18 40.11 24.99
C PRO A 419 29.55 40.17 23.59
N GLU A 420 28.25 40.37 23.53
CA GLU A 420 27.51 40.57 22.29
C GLU A 420 28.34 41.36 21.30
N ARG A 421 28.44 40.89 20.06
CA ARG A 421 29.20 41.55 18.99
C ARG A 421 28.98 43.04 19.10
N VAL A 422 30.04 43.78 19.35
CA VAL A 422 30.07 45.23 19.16
C VAL A 422 29.46 45.47 17.78
N LYS A 423 28.32 46.15 17.75
CA LYS A 423 27.68 46.52 16.49
C LYS A 423 28.71 47.31 15.72
N LEU A 424 29.16 46.82 14.58
CA LEU A 424 29.87 47.61 13.59
C LEU A 424 29.06 48.90 13.38
N PRO A 425 29.73 50.06 13.12
CA PRO A 425 29.07 51.34 12.95
C PRO A 425 27.87 51.17 12.01
N SER A 426 26.73 51.71 12.39
CA SER A 426 25.45 51.50 11.72
C SER A 426 25.61 51.78 10.24
N ILE A 427 25.57 50.73 9.43
CA ILE A 427 25.33 50.93 8.00
C ILE A 427 24.02 51.71 7.95
N ASP A 428 24.08 52.89 7.37
CA ASP A 428 22.98 53.85 7.34
C ASP A 428 21.76 53.17 6.71
N ARG A 429 20.66 53.10 7.47
CA ARG A 429 19.40 52.48 7.04
C ARG A 429 18.86 53.15 5.79
N GLU A 430 19.03 54.47 5.71
CA GLU A 430 18.59 55.27 4.56
C GLU A 430 19.42 54.96 3.32
N ALA A 431 20.71 54.78 3.46
CA ALA A 431 21.58 54.36 2.35
C ALA A 431 21.19 52.98 1.80
N MET A 432 20.82 52.03 2.68
CA MET A 432 20.34 50.70 2.22
C MET A 432 18.97 50.77 1.57
N ARG A 433 18.07 51.60 2.06
CA ARG A 433 16.78 51.88 1.42
C ARG A 433 16.96 52.52 0.05
N ALA A 434 17.83 53.56 -0.05
CA ALA A 434 18.14 54.20 -1.32
C ALA A 434 18.75 53.25 -2.35
N ALA A 435 19.71 52.43 -1.94
CA ALA A 435 20.31 51.40 -2.80
C ALA A 435 19.28 50.35 -3.30
N TRP A 436 18.33 49.98 -2.45
CA TRP A 436 17.24 49.09 -2.84
C TRP A 436 16.29 49.77 -3.82
N THR A 437 15.85 51.00 -3.52
CA THR A 437 14.91 51.75 -4.35
C THR A 437 15.51 52.05 -5.73
N PHE A 438 16.79 52.39 -5.82
CA PHE A 438 17.51 52.59 -7.07
C PHE A 438 17.57 51.29 -7.90
N GLY A 439 17.90 50.17 -7.26
CA GLY A 439 17.91 48.83 -7.89
C GLY A 439 16.54 48.38 -8.39
N TYR A 440 15.47 48.75 -7.67
CA TYR A 440 14.08 48.44 -8.05
C TYR A 440 13.59 49.35 -9.18
N ALA A 441 13.85 50.67 -9.10
CA ALA A 441 13.47 51.64 -10.14
C ALA A 441 14.10 51.32 -11.50
N SER A 442 15.30 50.73 -11.50
CA SER A 442 16.01 50.32 -12.71
C SER A 442 15.43 49.05 -13.34
N SER A 443 14.43 48.39 -12.72
CA SER A 443 13.87 47.11 -13.21
C SER A 443 12.52 46.81 -12.55
N PRO A 444 11.46 47.58 -12.79
CA PRO A 444 10.19 47.48 -12.06
C PRO A 444 9.38 46.20 -12.33
N ASN A 445 9.69 45.48 -13.40
CA ASN A 445 8.95 44.27 -13.81
C ASN A 445 9.59 42.96 -13.33
N LEU A 446 10.60 43.02 -12.44
CA LEU A 446 11.23 41.81 -11.94
C LEU A 446 10.44 41.19 -10.77
N THR A 447 10.40 39.85 -10.75
CA THR A 447 9.83 39.11 -9.62
C THR A 447 10.68 39.28 -8.35
N ARG A 448 10.06 39.06 -7.16
CA ARG A 448 10.76 39.09 -5.86
C ARG A 448 12.06 38.29 -5.86
N GLN A 449 12.05 37.12 -6.48
CA GLN A 449 13.20 36.23 -6.53
C GLN A 449 14.33 36.78 -7.42
N LYS A 450 14.00 37.39 -8.53
CA LYS A 450 14.99 38.02 -9.44
C LYS A 450 15.60 39.28 -8.80
N LEU A 451 14.79 40.11 -8.11
CA LEU A 451 15.27 41.26 -7.35
C LEU A 451 16.24 40.85 -6.23
N ARG A 452 15.91 39.81 -5.47
CA ARG A 452 16.79 39.24 -4.43
C ARG A 452 18.13 38.76 -5.01
N ARG A 453 18.14 38.15 -6.19
CA ARG A 453 19.37 37.67 -6.84
C ARG A 453 20.25 38.80 -7.35
N ARG A 454 19.65 39.90 -7.75
CA ARG A 454 20.38 41.07 -8.31
C ARG A 454 21.11 41.88 -7.23
N ASN A 455 20.50 42.05 -6.08
CA ASN A 455 21.06 42.82 -4.95
C ASN A 455 21.06 42.02 -3.64
N PRO A 456 21.79 40.89 -3.57
CA PRO A 456 21.69 39.96 -2.47
C PRO A 456 22.14 40.52 -1.12
N ALA A 457 23.15 41.39 -1.10
CA ALA A 457 23.69 42.00 0.12
C ALA A 457 22.71 43.00 0.72
N VAL A 458 22.15 43.90 -0.11
CA VAL A 458 21.16 44.92 0.30
C VAL A 458 19.87 44.24 0.76
N TYR A 459 19.40 43.25 0.00
CA TYR A 459 18.23 42.45 0.41
C TYR A 459 18.44 41.78 1.76
N ALA A 460 19.58 41.10 1.96
CA ALA A 460 19.87 40.38 3.18
C ALA A 460 20.02 41.32 4.41
N TRP A 461 20.53 42.51 4.20
CA TRP A 461 20.62 43.53 5.25
C TRP A 461 19.25 44.09 5.62
N LEU A 462 18.44 44.51 4.63
CA LEU A 462 17.08 45.02 4.84
C LEU A 462 16.17 43.95 5.45
N TYR A 463 16.26 42.71 5.00
CA TYR A 463 15.47 41.59 5.54
C TYR A 463 15.73 41.35 7.04
N ARG A 464 16.98 41.61 7.51
CA ARG A 464 17.35 41.42 8.93
C ARG A 464 17.07 42.66 9.80
N ASN A 465 17.20 43.87 9.23
CA ASN A 465 17.20 45.09 10.00
C ASN A 465 16.01 46.02 9.71
N ASP A 466 15.28 45.82 8.61
CA ASP A 466 14.18 46.71 8.19
C ASP A 466 13.16 45.98 7.31
N ARG A 467 12.71 44.85 7.83
CA ARG A 467 11.84 43.91 7.11
C ARG A 467 10.51 44.50 6.70
N ASP A 468 9.85 45.24 7.59
CA ASP A 468 8.53 45.82 7.33
C ASP A 468 8.55 46.86 6.22
N TRP A 469 9.63 47.63 6.10
CA TRP A 469 9.84 48.54 5.00
C TRP A 469 10.11 47.78 3.69
N LEU A 470 10.98 46.78 3.73
CA LEU A 470 11.30 45.93 2.57
C LEU A 470 10.05 45.22 2.02
N ASP A 471 9.22 44.67 2.88
CA ASP A 471 7.99 43.95 2.47
C ASP A 471 6.97 44.87 1.80
N ARG A 472 6.94 46.17 2.19
CA ARG A 472 6.13 47.20 1.52
C ARG A 472 6.66 47.61 0.15
N GLN A 473 7.97 47.53 -0.07
CA GLN A 473 8.62 47.83 -1.35
C GLN A 473 8.71 46.68 -2.32
N LEU A 474 8.43 45.45 -1.87
CA LEU A 474 8.45 44.29 -2.74
C LEU A 474 7.18 44.22 -3.60
N PRO A 475 7.29 43.86 -4.88
CA PRO A 475 6.11 43.60 -5.70
C PRO A 475 5.21 42.57 -5.03
N ALA A 476 3.90 42.62 -5.29
CA ALA A 476 2.96 41.66 -4.76
C ALA A 476 3.48 40.24 -4.96
N ALA A 477 3.38 39.38 -3.95
CA ALA A 477 3.80 38.02 -4.08
C ALA A 477 2.99 37.39 -5.23
N SER A 478 3.64 37.04 -6.33
CA SER A 478 3.01 36.20 -7.34
C SER A 478 2.69 34.90 -6.61
N ARG A 479 1.41 34.65 -6.36
CA ARG A 479 0.98 33.31 -6.00
C ARG A 479 1.46 32.42 -7.14
N HIS A 480 2.35 31.48 -6.89
CA HIS A 480 2.62 30.44 -7.84
C HIS A 480 1.26 29.87 -8.22
N ALA A 481 0.85 30.05 -9.45
CA ALA A 481 -0.24 29.28 -9.99
C ALA A 481 0.10 27.81 -9.68
N PRO A 482 -0.81 27.05 -9.05
CA PRO A 482 -0.54 25.65 -8.82
C PRO A 482 -0.22 25.04 -10.17
N ASN A 483 0.88 24.31 -10.28
CA ASN A 483 1.32 23.60 -11.50
C ASN A 483 0.37 22.47 -11.92
N LYS A 484 -0.87 22.49 -11.44
CA LYS A 484 -1.95 21.62 -11.88
C LYS A 484 -2.95 22.46 -12.66
N PRO A 485 -3.30 22.05 -13.88
CA PRO A 485 -4.40 22.69 -14.59
C PRO A 485 -5.60 22.72 -13.65
N LEU A 486 -6.22 23.88 -13.51
CA LEU A 486 -7.50 24.01 -12.81
C LEU A 486 -8.46 23.05 -13.50
N LEU A 487 -8.91 22.01 -12.78
CA LEU A 487 -9.91 21.08 -13.27
C LEU A 487 -11.16 21.92 -13.59
N ASP A 488 -11.57 21.93 -14.84
CA ASP A 488 -12.84 22.50 -15.25
C ASP A 488 -13.99 21.61 -14.75
N TRP A 489 -14.46 21.92 -13.55
CA TRP A 489 -15.52 21.16 -12.91
C TRP A 489 -16.82 21.22 -13.68
N TRP A 490 -17.06 22.27 -14.47
CA TRP A 490 -18.26 22.39 -15.28
C TRP A 490 -18.24 21.43 -16.47
N ALA A 491 -17.13 21.35 -17.19
CA ALA A 491 -16.93 20.40 -18.28
C ALA A 491 -16.97 18.95 -17.77
N ILE A 492 -16.31 18.67 -16.65
CA ILE A 492 -16.32 17.35 -16.00
C ILE A 492 -17.73 16.95 -15.58
N ASP A 493 -18.52 17.87 -15.01
CA ASP A 493 -19.90 17.60 -14.59
C ASP A 493 -20.81 17.29 -15.78
N LEU A 494 -20.63 17.99 -16.88
CA LEU A 494 -21.42 17.76 -18.11
C LEU A 494 -21.12 16.39 -18.72
N GLU A 495 -19.85 16.07 -18.94
CA GLU A 495 -19.40 14.81 -19.51
C GLU A 495 -19.76 13.61 -18.63
N MET A 496 -19.53 13.76 -17.33
CA MET A 496 -19.81 12.70 -16.36
C MET A 496 -21.31 12.44 -16.22
N ALA A 497 -22.16 13.47 -16.28
CA ALA A 497 -23.61 13.32 -16.24
C ALA A 497 -24.13 12.53 -17.45
N GLN A 498 -23.60 12.77 -18.64
CA GLN A 498 -23.93 11.99 -19.85
C GLN A 498 -23.46 10.53 -19.70
N THR A 499 -22.25 10.34 -19.23
CA THR A 499 -21.68 9.00 -19.00
C THR A 499 -22.49 8.21 -17.97
N LEU A 500 -22.95 8.85 -16.89
CA LEU A 500 -23.82 8.23 -15.88
C LEU A 500 -25.14 7.73 -16.47
N ARG A 501 -25.83 8.52 -17.31
CA ARG A 501 -27.05 8.08 -18.00
C ARG A 501 -26.79 6.87 -18.89
N HIS A 502 -25.72 6.92 -19.66
CA HIS A 502 -25.34 5.81 -20.53
C HIS A 502 -25.06 4.53 -19.74
N ARG A 503 -24.29 4.62 -18.65
CA ARG A 503 -24.00 3.47 -17.78
C ARG A 503 -25.24 2.96 -17.05
N ALA A 504 -26.14 3.82 -16.63
CA ALA A 504 -27.41 3.41 -16.05
C ALA A 504 -28.27 2.62 -17.05
N ALA A 505 -28.34 3.08 -18.30
CA ALA A 505 -29.03 2.36 -19.37
C ALA A 505 -28.40 0.97 -19.60
N GLN A 506 -27.07 0.87 -19.64
CA GLN A 506 -26.39 -0.42 -19.74
C GLN A 506 -26.68 -1.34 -18.55
N LEU A 507 -26.68 -0.83 -17.31
CA LEU A 507 -26.98 -1.64 -16.13
C LEU A 507 -28.44 -2.14 -16.13
N ARG A 508 -29.36 -1.44 -16.76
CA ARG A 508 -30.76 -1.89 -16.91
C ARG A 508 -30.92 -3.11 -17.81
N THR A 509 -30.00 -3.34 -18.74
CA THR A 509 -30.07 -4.49 -19.67
C THR A 509 -29.49 -5.79 -19.09
N PHE A 510 -28.92 -5.77 -17.90
CA PHE A 510 -28.39 -7.00 -17.30
C PHE A 510 -29.49 -8.00 -16.91
N ILE A 511 -29.26 -9.24 -17.24
CA ILE A 511 -30.11 -10.40 -16.92
C ILE A 511 -29.28 -11.39 -16.09
N PRO A 512 -29.73 -11.74 -14.87
CA PRO A 512 -30.88 -11.22 -14.14
C PRO A 512 -30.68 -9.73 -13.71
N PRO A 513 -31.79 -8.98 -13.50
CA PRO A 513 -31.70 -7.56 -13.14
C PRO A 513 -30.90 -7.32 -11.87
N GLN A 514 -29.99 -6.34 -11.93
CA GLN A 514 -29.19 -5.85 -10.79
C GLN A 514 -29.69 -4.47 -10.38
N GLN A 515 -29.71 -4.18 -9.07
CA GLN A 515 -30.12 -2.87 -8.58
C GLN A 515 -29.17 -1.77 -9.03
N ILE A 516 -29.70 -0.72 -9.63
CA ILE A 516 -28.93 0.46 -10.01
C ILE A 516 -28.74 1.35 -8.80
N THR A 517 -27.62 1.18 -8.12
CA THR A 517 -27.23 2.01 -6.99
C THR A 517 -26.13 2.98 -7.42
N ARG A 518 -25.94 4.06 -6.64
CA ARG A 518 -24.80 4.96 -6.85
C ARG A 518 -23.47 4.19 -6.92
N LEU A 519 -23.28 3.23 -6.02
CA LEU A 519 -22.06 2.43 -5.99
C LEU A 519 -21.91 1.53 -7.22
N ALA A 520 -23.02 0.98 -7.73
CA ALA A 520 -23.01 0.20 -8.97
C ALA A 520 -22.59 1.05 -10.18
N LEU A 521 -23.09 2.29 -10.26
CA LEU A 521 -22.70 3.26 -11.28
C LEU A 521 -21.22 3.66 -11.15
N GLU A 522 -20.74 3.95 -9.95
CA GLU A 522 -19.33 4.28 -9.70
C GLU A 522 -18.39 3.11 -10.07
N ARG A 523 -18.80 1.88 -9.81
CA ARG A 523 -18.06 0.68 -10.24
C ARG A 523 -18.05 0.53 -11.77
N ALA A 524 -19.18 0.78 -12.43
CA ALA A 524 -19.27 0.76 -13.88
C ALA A 524 -18.42 1.85 -14.56
N LEU A 525 -18.12 2.93 -13.82
CA LEU A 525 -17.19 3.99 -14.24
C LEU A 525 -15.73 3.69 -13.89
N GLY A 526 -15.44 2.59 -13.16
CA GLY A 526 -14.10 2.27 -12.69
C GLY A 526 -13.57 3.18 -11.57
N GLN A 527 -14.43 3.98 -10.93
CA GLN A 527 -14.06 4.99 -9.94
C GLN A 527 -14.92 4.94 -8.66
N PRO A 528 -14.90 3.85 -7.89
CA PRO A 528 -15.71 3.71 -6.70
C PRO A 528 -15.39 4.77 -5.64
N GLY A 529 -16.43 5.41 -5.09
CA GLY A 529 -16.32 6.48 -4.08
C GLY A 529 -15.88 7.85 -4.63
N TRP A 530 -15.72 7.99 -5.95
CA TRP A 530 -15.30 9.25 -6.55
C TRP A 530 -16.41 10.31 -6.56
N LEU A 531 -17.63 9.92 -6.92
CA LEU A 531 -18.80 10.81 -6.94
C LEU A 531 -19.20 11.23 -5.53
N GLU A 532 -19.20 10.30 -4.58
CA GLU A 532 -19.55 10.57 -3.19
C GLU A 532 -18.77 11.75 -2.60
N LYS A 533 -17.47 11.80 -2.85
CA LYS A 533 -16.59 12.86 -2.32
C LYS A 533 -16.74 14.19 -3.05
N ARG A 534 -17.38 14.21 -4.23
CA ARG A 534 -17.38 15.38 -5.14
C ARG A 534 -18.76 15.83 -5.57
N VAL A 535 -19.81 15.18 -5.14
CA VAL A 535 -21.21 15.46 -5.53
C VAL A 535 -21.59 16.94 -5.38
N ARG A 536 -21.06 17.62 -4.36
CA ARG A 536 -21.28 19.06 -4.14
C ARG A 536 -20.69 19.94 -5.25
N LYS A 537 -19.73 19.45 -6.04
CA LYS A 537 -19.09 20.16 -7.16
C LYS A 537 -19.68 19.75 -8.51
N LEU A 538 -20.61 18.79 -8.51
CA LEU A 538 -21.15 18.13 -9.69
C LEU A 538 -22.70 18.13 -9.65
N PRO A 539 -23.34 19.31 -9.75
CA PRO A 539 -24.79 19.42 -9.59
C PRO A 539 -25.58 18.66 -10.66
N ARG A 540 -25.08 18.58 -11.91
CA ARG A 540 -25.72 17.81 -12.98
C ARG A 540 -25.63 16.30 -12.73
N CYS A 541 -24.48 15.82 -12.27
CA CYS A 541 -24.33 14.44 -11.85
C CYS A 541 -25.26 14.11 -10.68
N ALA A 542 -25.43 15.01 -9.72
CA ALA A 542 -26.38 14.84 -8.61
C ALA A 542 -27.82 14.70 -9.10
N ALA A 543 -28.25 15.54 -10.05
CA ALA A 543 -29.56 15.46 -10.67
C ALA A 543 -29.76 14.12 -11.41
N VAL A 544 -28.75 13.70 -12.21
CA VAL A 544 -28.82 12.40 -12.90
C VAL A 544 -28.86 11.23 -11.91
N LEU A 545 -28.09 11.28 -10.83
CA LEU A 545 -28.15 10.23 -9.81
C LEU A 545 -29.52 10.11 -9.17
N SER A 546 -30.22 11.23 -8.90
CA SER A 546 -31.60 11.21 -8.40
C SER A 546 -32.64 10.68 -9.40
N GLU A 547 -32.31 10.75 -10.72
CA GLU A 547 -33.14 10.24 -11.80
C GLU A 547 -32.96 8.74 -12.05
N VAL A 548 -31.71 8.23 -11.94
CA VAL A 548 -31.36 6.88 -12.43
C VAL A 548 -31.16 5.85 -11.32
N VAL A 549 -30.90 6.26 -10.08
CA VAL A 549 -30.70 5.35 -8.94
C VAL A 549 -32.04 4.81 -8.49
N GLU A 550 -32.13 3.50 -8.42
CA GLU A 550 -33.37 2.80 -8.05
C GLU A 550 -33.53 2.67 -6.54
N SER A 551 -34.72 2.93 -6.03
CA SER A 551 -35.10 2.46 -4.71
C SER A 551 -35.18 0.93 -4.67
N VAL A 552 -35.15 0.35 -3.47
CA VAL A 552 -35.32 -1.10 -3.30
C VAL A 552 -36.67 -1.58 -3.89
N GLU A 553 -37.71 -0.78 -3.73
CA GLU A 553 -39.03 -1.10 -4.24
C GLU A 553 -39.09 -1.12 -5.77
N GLU A 554 -38.52 -0.12 -6.45
CA GLU A 554 -38.48 -0.08 -7.92
C GLU A 554 -37.65 -1.25 -8.48
N PHE A 555 -36.52 -1.55 -7.86
CA PHE A 555 -35.73 -2.71 -8.22
C PHE A 555 -36.49 -4.03 -8.05
N GLN A 556 -37.22 -4.19 -6.94
CA GLN A 556 -38.03 -5.38 -6.69
C GLN A 556 -39.16 -5.51 -7.72
N CYS A 557 -39.82 -4.41 -8.08
CA CYS A 557 -40.83 -4.42 -9.14
C CYS A 557 -40.24 -4.87 -10.48
N ARG A 558 -39.11 -4.34 -10.87
CA ARG A 558 -38.42 -4.75 -12.11
C ARG A 558 -38.02 -6.23 -12.10
N ARG A 559 -37.61 -6.76 -10.94
CA ARG A 559 -37.33 -8.21 -10.80
C ARG A 559 -38.59 -9.09 -10.91
N VAL A 560 -39.72 -8.64 -10.44
CA VAL A 560 -41.00 -9.35 -10.62
C VAL A 560 -41.35 -9.47 -12.10
N ILE A 561 -41.23 -8.38 -12.86
CA ILE A 561 -41.49 -8.37 -14.30
C ILE A 561 -40.53 -9.32 -15.03
N TRP A 562 -39.25 -9.21 -14.78
CA TRP A 562 -38.26 -10.11 -15.36
C TRP A 562 -38.53 -11.58 -15.01
N ALA A 563 -38.89 -11.88 -13.75
CA ALA A 563 -39.18 -13.24 -13.33
C ALA A 563 -40.41 -13.81 -14.04
N ALA A 564 -41.40 -12.98 -14.32
CA ALA A 564 -42.57 -13.39 -15.10
C ALA A 564 -42.19 -13.71 -16.56
N GLU A 565 -41.41 -12.86 -17.20
CA GLU A 565 -40.92 -13.08 -18.57
C GLU A 565 -40.06 -14.36 -18.64
N GLU A 566 -39.24 -14.62 -17.63
CA GLU A 566 -38.39 -15.79 -17.59
C GLU A 566 -39.16 -17.09 -17.37
N LEU A 567 -40.22 -17.06 -16.52
CA LEU A 567 -41.14 -18.20 -16.36
C LEU A 567 -41.94 -18.48 -17.63
N LEU A 568 -42.36 -17.44 -18.36
CA LEU A 568 -43.01 -17.59 -19.66
C LEU A 568 -42.09 -18.26 -20.69
N LYS A 569 -40.84 -17.82 -20.80
CA LYS A 569 -39.83 -18.43 -21.69
C LYS A 569 -39.57 -19.91 -21.38
N GLN A 570 -39.71 -20.29 -20.11
CA GLN A 570 -39.51 -21.67 -19.66
C GLN A 570 -40.81 -22.50 -19.68
N GLU A 571 -41.89 -21.93 -20.21
CA GLU A 571 -43.23 -22.56 -20.24
C GLU A 571 -43.73 -23.04 -18.86
N LEU A 572 -43.28 -22.36 -17.80
CA LEU A 572 -43.64 -22.71 -16.42
C LEU A 572 -44.83 -21.91 -15.93
N PRO A 573 -45.75 -22.54 -15.14
CA PRO A 573 -46.94 -21.84 -14.63
C PRO A 573 -46.52 -20.69 -13.70
N ILE A 574 -47.11 -19.49 -13.93
CA ILE A 574 -46.85 -18.28 -13.18
C ILE A 574 -47.66 -18.28 -11.90
N GLN A 575 -47.03 -18.58 -10.80
CA GLN A 575 -47.60 -18.59 -9.46
C GLN A 575 -46.87 -17.60 -8.56
N VAL A 576 -47.54 -16.95 -7.63
CA VAL A 576 -46.98 -15.92 -6.74
C VAL A 576 -45.71 -16.40 -6.05
N TRP A 577 -45.68 -17.62 -5.54
CA TRP A 577 -44.50 -18.17 -4.85
C TRP A 577 -43.34 -18.41 -5.79
N ARG A 578 -43.59 -18.82 -7.06
CA ARG A 578 -42.52 -18.99 -8.08
C ARG A 578 -41.91 -17.66 -8.51
N LEU A 579 -42.78 -16.66 -8.76
CA LEU A 579 -42.38 -15.27 -9.04
C LEU A 579 -41.49 -14.74 -7.90
N ARG A 580 -41.97 -14.86 -6.65
CA ARG A 580 -41.24 -14.41 -5.48
C ARG A 580 -39.86 -15.08 -5.36
N ARG A 581 -39.81 -16.38 -5.58
CA ARG A 581 -38.57 -17.17 -5.49
C ARG A 581 -37.60 -16.78 -6.61
N LEU A 582 -38.03 -16.71 -7.86
CA LEU A 582 -37.19 -16.39 -9.00
C LEU A 582 -36.72 -14.93 -8.95
N ALA A 583 -37.61 -14.02 -8.59
CA ALA A 583 -37.28 -12.61 -8.36
C ALA A 583 -36.35 -12.40 -7.14
N GLY A 584 -36.14 -13.40 -6.29
CA GLY A 584 -35.30 -13.31 -5.11
C GLY A 584 -35.81 -12.33 -4.07
N LEU A 585 -37.12 -12.24 -3.89
CA LEU A 585 -37.75 -11.28 -2.98
C LEU A 585 -37.82 -11.83 -1.54
N PRO A 586 -37.71 -10.94 -0.52
CA PRO A 586 -37.88 -11.33 0.87
C PRO A 586 -39.32 -11.75 1.15
N VAL A 587 -39.56 -12.40 2.29
CA VAL A 587 -40.87 -12.87 2.71
C VAL A 587 -41.86 -11.71 2.85
N GLN A 588 -41.41 -10.57 3.35
CA GLN A 588 -42.18 -9.35 3.47
C GLN A 588 -41.64 -8.29 2.49
N CYS A 589 -42.51 -7.81 1.61
CA CYS A 589 -42.23 -6.73 0.68
C CYS A 589 -43.20 -5.55 0.93
N THR A 590 -42.95 -4.43 0.25
CA THR A 590 -43.90 -3.29 0.30
C THR A 590 -45.22 -3.68 -0.32
N LYS A 591 -46.29 -3.00 0.09
CA LYS A 591 -47.67 -3.24 -0.45
C LYS A 591 -47.69 -3.13 -1.98
N LYS A 592 -46.88 -2.29 -2.58
CA LYS A 592 -46.76 -2.11 -4.04
C LYS A 592 -46.21 -3.34 -4.72
N VAL A 593 -45.12 -3.90 -4.19
CA VAL A 593 -44.47 -5.12 -4.73
C VAL A 593 -45.41 -6.34 -4.55
N GLU A 594 -46.08 -6.46 -3.39
CA GLU A 594 -47.04 -7.53 -3.14
C GLU A 594 -48.23 -7.46 -4.12
N ARG A 595 -48.77 -6.27 -4.36
CA ARG A 595 -49.83 -6.06 -5.34
C ARG A 595 -49.34 -6.46 -6.73
N LEU A 596 -48.16 -6.01 -7.16
CA LEU A 596 -47.62 -6.35 -8.47
C LEU A 596 -47.43 -7.87 -8.65
N LEU A 597 -46.98 -8.58 -7.63
CA LEU A 597 -46.86 -10.05 -7.66
C LEU A 597 -48.17 -10.74 -7.93
N ILE A 598 -49.28 -10.27 -7.25
CA ILE A 598 -50.63 -10.84 -7.39
C ILE A 598 -51.21 -10.49 -8.76
N GLU A 599 -51.10 -9.22 -9.20
CA GLU A 599 -51.57 -8.76 -10.49
C GLU A 599 -50.88 -9.52 -11.64
N THR A 600 -49.56 -9.65 -11.59
CA THR A 600 -48.76 -10.38 -12.59
C THR A 600 -49.16 -11.85 -12.66
N ALA A 601 -49.39 -12.50 -11.52
CA ALA A 601 -49.82 -13.89 -11.49
C ALA A 601 -51.24 -14.07 -12.03
N ASN A 602 -52.14 -13.09 -11.84
CA ASN A 602 -53.55 -13.14 -12.30
C ASN A 602 -53.71 -12.75 -13.77
N GLN A 603 -52.94 -11.77 -14.28
CA GLN A 603 -53.03 -11.30 -15.68
C GLN A 603 -52.56 -12.34 -16.70
N ILE A 604 -51.67 -13.22 -16.32
CA ILE A 604 -51.07 -14.21 -17.23
C ILE A 604 -51.77 -15.57 -17.12
N ARG A 605 -52.67 -15.76 -16.15
CA ARG A 605 -53.47 -16.97 -15.97
C ARG A 605 -54.47 -17.29 -17.11
N PRO A 606 -55.11 -16.32 -17.81
CA PRO A 606 -56.07 -16.59 -18.89
C PRO A 606 -55.43 -16.97 -20.23
N ALA A 607 -54.14 -16.71 -20.45
CA ALA A 607 -53.50 -16.93 -21.75
C ALA A 607 -53.01 -18.36 -22.01
N LEU A 608 -53.09 -19.22 -20.99
CA LEU A 608 -52.71 -20.64 -21.12
C LEU A 608 -53.91 -21.58 -21.34
N ASP A 609 -55.15 -21.12 -21.18
CA ASP A 609 -56.37 -21.90 -21.43
C ASP A 609 -57.00 -21.65 -22.81
N ASP A 610 -56.49 -20.68 -23.59
CA ASP A 610 -56.95 -20.39 -24.95
C ASP A 610 -55.77 -20.45 -25.95
N HIS A 611 -55.72 -21.49 -26.74
CA HIS A 611 -54.85 -21.59 -27.90
C HIS A 611 -55.30 -20.60 -28.99
N SER A 612 -54.85 -19.36 -28.90
CA SER A 612 -54.76 -18.49 -30.08
C SER A 612 -53.87 -17.29 -29.82
N ALA A 613 -52.89 -17.16 -30.69
CA ALA A 613 -51.87 -16.12 -30.70
C ALA A 613 -52.43 -14.70 -30.76
N SER A 614 -52.01 -13.82 -29.89
CA SER A 614 -51.78 -12.41 -30.26
C SER A 614 -50.87 -11.72 -29.25
N ALA A 615 -49.97 -10.93 -29.79
CA ALA A 615 -48.92 -10.22 -29.13
C ALA A 615 -49.37 -9.33 -27.98
N LEU A 616 -48.64 -9.34 -26.88
CA LEU A 616 -48.76 -8.42 -25.76
C LEU A 616 -48.33 -6.99 -26.16
N PRO A 617 -49.05 -5.95 -25.79
CA PRO A 617 -48.60 -4.58 -26.04
C PRO A 617 -47.52 -4.18 -25.05
N VAL A 618 -46.35 -3.86 -25.59
CA VAL A 618 -45.29 -3.16 -24.87
C VAL A 618 -45.70 -1.68 -24.80
N THR A 619 -46.30 -1.26 -23.71
CA THR A 619 -46.21 0.13 -23.23
C THR A 619 -46.85 0.26 -21.86
N ALA A 620 -46.06 0.30 -20.81
CA ALA A 620 -46.40 1.04 -19.61
C ALA A 620 -45.16 1.86 -19.26
N ARG A 621 -45.23 3.14 -19.66
CA ARG A 621 -44.35 4.19 -19.10
C ARG A 621 -44.76 4.39 -17.64
N LEU A 622 -43.84 4.23 -16.75
CA LEU A 622 -43.74 4.92 -15.47
C LEU A 622 -42.26 5.21 -15.17
#